data_be7135890af4c725dac99e0e2431beaf
#
_entry.id   be7135890af4c725dac99e0e2431beaf
#
_cell.length_a   1.000
_cell.length_b   1.000
_cell.length_c   1.000
_cell.angle_alpha   90.00
_cell.angle_beta   90.00
_cell.angle_gamma   90.00
#
_symmetry.space_group_name_H-M   'P 1'
#
loop_
_entity.id
_entity.type
_entity.pdbx_description
1 polymer ?
#
loop_
_entity_poly.entity_id
_entity_poly.type
_entity_poly.pdbx_seq_one_letter_code
_entity_poly.pdbx_strand_id
1 'polypeptide(L)'
;MNAPASATTTSRPFTLPTPLAALTGRLPAYPGSLLLVTALNLGVARQIPSDVGEMLRGKRLRIQVRDARVTLDFTWTGNAFAARPRQRETDLCINASAHDFLLLAQRQQDPDTLFFNRRLVMEGDTELGLVVKNTLDALDLPVLDLQQWT
;
A
#
# COMPACT_ATOMS: atom_id res chain seq x y z
N MET A 1 -7.12 -39.40 -29.93
CA MET A 1 -7.04 -38.93 -29.52
C MET A 1 -7.23 -38.19 -28.90
N ASN A 2 -7.34 -37.86 -28.48
CA ASN A 2 -7.50 -37.19 -28.22
C ASN A 2 -8.20 -36.65 -27.22
N ALA A 3 -8.94 -36.59 -26.91
CA ALA A 3 -9.64 -36.26 -25.74
C ALA A 3 -8.87 -35.67 -24.60
N PRO A 4 -7.70 -36.01 -24.49
CA PRO A 4 -6.90 -35.49 -23.41
C PRO A 4 -6.79 -33.99 -23.41
N ALA A 5 -6.95 -33.39 -24.53
CA ALA A 5 -6.85 -31.95 -24.62
C ALA A 5 -7.88 -31.26 -23.77
N SER A 6 -9.04 -31.82 -23.65
CA SER A 6 -10.08 -31.20 -22.86
C SER A 6 -9.75 -31.22 -21.38
N ALA A 7 -9.14 -32.28 -20.94
CA ALA A 7 -8.73 -32.38 -19.56
C ALA A 7 -7.74 -31.27 -19.22
N THR A 8 -6.91 -30.98 -20.17
CA THR A 8 -5.91 -29.94 -19.96
C THR A 8 -6.56 -28.60 -19.71
N THR A 9 -7.62 -28.30 -20.41
CA THR A 9 -8.25 -27.03 -20.29
C THR A 9 -8.87 -26.84 -18.94
N THR A 10 -9.49 -27.87 -18.43
CA THR A 10 -10.17 -27.75 -17.15
C THR A 10 -9.23 -27.69 -15.98
N SER A 11 -8.07 -28.27 -16.12
CA SER A 11 -7.13 -28.29 -15.01
C SER A 11 -6.30 -27.01 -14.93
N ARG A 12 -6.44 -26.15 -15.90
CA ARG A 12 -5.65 -24.93 -15.90
C ARG A 12 -6.12 -23.97 -14.84
N PRO A 13 -5.21 -23.47 -14.04
CA PRO A 13 -5.55 -22.35 -13.20
C PRO A 13 -5.89 -21.14 -14.06
N PHE A 14 -6.48 -20.15 -13.44
CA PHE A 14 -6.79 -18.93 -14.14
C PHE A 14 -5.54 -18.35 -14.80
N THR A 15 -5.60 -18.13 -16.08
CA THR A 15 -4.52 -17.46 -16.80
C THR A 15 -5.08 -16.25 -17.51
N LEU A 16 -4.31 -15.17 -17.46
CA LEU A 16 -4.71 -13.96 -18.15
C LEU A 16 -4.64 -14.18 -19.67
N PRO A 17 -5.58 -13.59 -20.42
CA PRO A 17 -5.48 -13.59 -21.88
C PRO A 17 -4.14 -13.01 -22.32
N THR A 18 -3.70 -13.45 -23.49
CA THR A 18 -2.40 -13.02 -24.01
C THR A 18 -2.22 -11.50 -24.03
N PRO A 19 -3.21 -10.69 -24.47
CA PRO A 19 -3.03 -9.25 -24.42
C PRO A 19 -2.81 -8.70 -23.01
N LEU A 20 -3.54 -9.24 -22.03
CA LEU A 20 -3.37 -8.80 -20.65
C LEU A 20 -2.05 -9.28 -20.09
N ALA A 21 -1.63 -10.49 -20.44
CA ALA A 21 -0.33 -11.00 -19.99
C ALA A 21 0.81 -10.15 -20.56
N ALA A 22 0.68 -9.75 -21.81
CA ALA A 22 1.68 -8.87 -22.43
C ALA A 22 1.71 -7.51 -21.75
N LEU A 23 0.55 -7.00 -21.37
CA LEU A 23 0.44 -5.73 -20.67
C LEU A 23 1.09 -5.82 -19.29
N THR A 24 0.81 -6.90 -18.56
CA THR A 24 1.41 -7.08 -17.24
C THR A 24 2.91 -7.30 -17.33
N GLY A 25 3.39 -7.88 -18.44
CA GLY A 25 4.81 -8.04 -18.64
C GLY A 25 5.53 -6.71 -18.88
N ARG A 26 4.82 -5.74 -19.41
CA ARG A 26 5.37 -4.40 -19.62
C ARG A 26 5.23 -3.52 -18.38
N LEU A 27 4.25 -3.81 -17.55
CA LEU A 27 4.08 -3.07 -16.32
C LEU A 27 5.22 -3.42 -15.36
N PRO A 28 5.67 -2.45 -14.60
CA PRO A 28 6.61 -2.75 -13.53
C PRO A 28 6.02 -3.81 -12.61
N ALA A 29 6.87 -4.57 -11.96
CA ALA A 29 6.43 -5.64 -11.08
C ALA A 29 5.91 -5.09 -9.75
N TYR A 30 4.99 -4.12 -9.82
CA TYR A 30 4.44 -3.51 -8.62
C TYR A 30 2.97 -3.08 -8.78
N PRO A 31 2.09 -3.99 -9.26
CA PRO A 31 0.68 -3.63 -9.40
C PRO A 31 0.02 -3.31 -8.06
N GLY A 32 0.48 -3.94 -6.98
CA GLY A 32 -0.03 -3.62 -5.65
C GLY A 32 0.29 -2.19 -5.24
N SER A 33 1.48 -1.71 -5.57
CA SER A 33 1.85 -0.33 -5.29
C SER A 33 1.00 0.65 -6.09
N LEU A 34 0.64 0.31 -7.32
CA LEU A 34 -0.26 1.15 -8.11
C LEU A 34 -1.64 1.25 -7.47
N LEU A 35 -2.17 0.14 -6.96
CA LEU A 35 -3.46 0.15 -6.26
C LEU A 35 -3.40 0.98 -4.99
N LEU A 36 -2.35 0.79 -4.20
CA LEU A 36 -2.15 1.56 -2.97
C LEU A 36 -2.09 3.04 -3.28
N VAL A 37 -1.27 3.41 -4.25
CA VAL A 37 -1.06 4.81 -4.62
C VAL A 37 -2.35 5.44 -5.11
N THR A 38 -3.14 4.72 -5.88
CA THR A 38 -4.43 5.21 -6.33
C THR A 38 -5.35 5.51 -5.14
N ALA A 39 -5.42 4.58 -4.19
CA ALA A 39 -6.22 4.77 -2.99
C ALA A 39 -5.73 5.95 -2.15
N LEU A 40 -4.41 6.07 -1.97
CA LEU A 40 -3.83 7.16 -1.22
C LEU A 40 -4.09 8.51 -1.90
N ASN A 41 -3.99 8.57 -3.21
CA ASN A 41 -4.25 9.81 -3.94
C ASN A 41 -5.72 10.23 -3.89
N LEU A 42 -6.62 9.26 -3.81
CA LEU A 42 -8.05 9.57 -3.69
C LEU A 42 -8.44 10.03 -2.29
N GLY A 43 -7.83 9.47 -1.26
CA GLY A 43 -8.27 9.69 0.11
C GLY A 43 -7.33 10.49 1.00
N VAL A 44 -6.05 10.51 0.70
CA VAL A 44 -5.04 11.03 1.61
C VAL A 44 -4.29 12.22 1.04
N ALA A 45 -3.99 12.22 -0.25
CA ALA A 45 -3.07 13.20 -0.82
C ALA A 45 -3.49 14.65 -0.57
N ARG A 46 -4.79 14.91 -0.61
CA ARG A 46 -5.31 16.26 -0.41
C ARG A 46 -5.18 16.75 1.03
N GLN A 47 -5.04 15.83 1.96
CA GLN A 47 -4.97 16.13 3.38
C GLN A 47 -3.55 16.29 3.89
N ILE A 48 -2.55 16.05 3.04
CA ILE A 48 -1.15 16.18 3.45
C ILE A 48 -0.82 17.67 3.63
N PRO A 49 -0.46 18.10 4.85
CA PRO A 49 -0.04 19.49 5.05
C PRO A 49 1.21 19.79 4.23
N SER A 50 1.39 21.04 3.84
CA SER A 50 2.49 21.44 2.97
C SER A 50 3.87 21.17 3.60
N ASP A 51 4.00 21.36 4.90
CA ASP A 51 5.25 21.09 5.60
C ASP A 51 5.57 19.59 5.62
N VAL A 52 4.55 18.76 5.82
CA VAL A 52 4.72 17.30 5.77
C VAL A 52 5.06 16.88 4.34
N GLY A 53 4.38 17.45 3.36
CA GLY A 53 4.65 17.15 1.96
C GLY A 53 6.08 17.45 1.56
N GLU A 54 6.62 18.59 2.03
CA GLU A 54 8.02 18.92 1.76
C GLU A 54 8.96 17.90 2.39
N MET A 55 8.65 17.44 3.58
CA MET A 55 9.46 16.43 4.26
C MET A 55 9.41 15.09 3.56
N LEU A 56 8.24 14.72 3.02
CA LEU A 56 8.06 13.46 2.31
C LEU A 56 8.64 13.46 0.90
N ARG A 57 8.82 14.62 0.32
CA ARG A 57 9.17 14.76 -1.08
C ARG A 57 10.43 13.97 -1.42
N GLY A 58 10.32 13.08 -2.41
CA GLY A 58 11.43 12.28 -2.87
C GLY A 58 11.87 11.17 -1.93
N LYS A 59 11.21 11.02 -0.80
CA LYS A 59 11.56 9.94 0.13
C LYS A 59 11.10 8.60 -0.40
N ARG A 60 11.89 7.58 -0.13
CA ARG A 60 11.60 6.20 -0.54
C ARG A 60 10.80 5.56 0.57
N LEU A 61 9.54 5.28 0.28
CA LEU A 61 8.58 4.79 1.26
C LEU A 61 8.19 3.35 0.94
N ARG A 62 7.92 2.58 1.96
CA ARG A 62 7.51 1.18 1.83
C ARG A 62 6.46 0.84 2.85
N ILE A 63 5.44 0.12 2.41
CA ILE A 63 4.48 -0.52 3.29
C ILE A 63 4.65 -2.02 3.15
N GLN A 64 4.80 -2.71 4.28
CA GLN A 64 4.86 -4.16 4.34
C GLN A 64 3.66 -4.69 5.10
N VAL A 65 2.91 -5.58 4.46
CA VAL A 65 1.81 -6.30 5.10
C VAL A 65 2.34 -7.68 5.46
N ARG A 66 2.65 -7.89 6.74
CA ARG A 66 3.44 -9.04 7.18
C ARG A 66 2.78 -10.38 6.87
N ASP A 67 1.52 -10.53 7.23
CA ASP A 67 0.81 -11.79 7.09
C ASP A 67 0.47 -12.11 5.63
N ALA A 68 0.33 -11.09 4.80
CA ALA A 68 0.08 -11.26 3.38
C ALA A 68 1.37 -11.33 2.56
N ARG A 69 2.51 -11.06 3.16
CA ARG A 69 3.82 -11.02 2.50
C ARG A 69 3.84 -10.07 1.31
N VAL A 70 3.15 -8.95 1.45
CA VAL A 70 3.06 -7.94 0.41
C VAL A 70 3.97 -6.78 0.77
N THR A 71 4.75 -6.33 -0.21
CA THR A 71 5.62 -5.16 -0.09
C THR A 71 5.23 -4.16 -1.17
N LEU A 72 4.94 -2.94 -0.75
CA LEU A 72 4.45 -1.89 -1.64
C LEU A 72 5.36 -0.67 -1.52
N ASP A 73 6.07 -0.35 -2.58
CA ASP A 73 7.02 0.76 -2.61
C ASP A 73 6.42 1.96 -3.34
N PHE A 74 6.62 3.15 -2.79
CA PHE A 74 6.07 4.38 -3.35
C PHE A 74 6.86 5.59 -2.87
N THR A 75 6.51 6.75 -3.41
CA THR A 75 7.15 8.02 -3.04
C THR A 75 6.12 9.14 -3.12
N TRP A 76 6.46 10.28 -2.56
CA TRP A 76 5.66 11.51 -2.66
C TRP A 76 6.37 12.46 -3.60
N THR A 77 5.67 12.92 -4.64
CA THR A 77 6.26 13.78 -5.66
C THR A 77 6.21 15.26 -5.32
N GLY A 78 5.48 15.61 -4.26
CA GLY A 78 5.23 16.99 -3.87
C GLY A 78 3.75 17.35 -3.93
N ASN A 79 2.97 16.64 -4.74
CA ASN A 79 1.54 16.85 -4.82
C ASN A 79 0.74 15.53 -4.91
N ALA A 80 1.41 14.42 -5.11
CA ALA A 80 0.74 13.13 -5.23
C ALA A 80 1.69 12.00 -4.85
N PHE A 81 1.11 10.86 -4.50
CA PHE A 81 1.89 9.63 -4.33
C PHE A 81 2.13 9.00 -5.70
N ALA A 82 3.28 8.37 -5.84
CA ALA A 82 3.66 7.67 -7.06
C ALA A 82 4.20 6.30 -6.72
N ALA A 83 3.74 5.28 -7.44
CA ALA A 83 4.21 3.91 -7.25
C ALA A 83 5.65 3.79 -7.73
N ARG A 84 6.41 2.91 -7.06
CA ARG A 84 7.80 2.66 -7.41
C ARG A 84 8.04 1.16 -7.53
N PRO A 85 8.99 0.76 -8.37
CA PRO A 85 9.45 -0.62 -8.34
C PRO A 85 10.15 -0.91 -7.01
N ARG A 86 10.45 -2.17 -6.76
CA ARG A 86 11.10 -2.57 -5.52
C ARG A 86 12.38 -1.77 -5.33
N GLN A 87 12.47 -1.07 -4.23
CA GLN A 87 13.62 -0.24 -3.90
C GLN A 87 14.59 -1.03 -3.03
N ARG A 88 15.88 -0.84 -3.24
CA ARG A 88 16.90 -1.51 -2.43
C ARG A 88 16.89 -1.03 -1.01
N GLU A 89 16.79 0.28 -0.85
CA GLU A 89 16.77 0.92 0.46
C GLU A 89 15.57 1.83 0.53
N THR A 90 15.06 2.00 1.71
CA THR A 90 13.94 2.91 1.96
C THR A 90 14.31 3.88 3.06
N ASP A 91 13.73 5.05 3.00
CA ASP A 91 13.88 6.04 4.04
C ASP A 91 12.94 5.74 5.21
N LEU A 92 11.79 5.16 4.91
CA LEU A 92 10.84 4.72 5.92
C LEU A 92 10.09 3.49 5.43
N CYS A 93 10.02 2.49 6.29
CA CYS A 93 9.22 1.28 6.07
C CYS A 93 8.18 1.16 7.17
N ILE A 94 6.92 1.05 6.77
CA ILE A 94 5.80 0.88 7.68
C ILE A 94 5.33 -0.55 7.58
N ASN A 95 5.30 -1.25 8.71
CA ASN A 95 5.04 -2.68 8.76
C ASN A 95 3.92 -2.97 9.74
N ALA A 96 2.93 -3.70 9.30
CA ALA A 96 1.82 -4.14 10.14
C ALA A 96 1.12 -5.32 9.47
N SER A 97 0.19 -5.95 10.19
CA SER A 97 -0.66 -6.98 9.61
C SER A 97 -1.75 -6.32 8.74
N ALA A 98 -2.35 -7.11 7.86
CA ALA A 98 -3.50 -6.65 7.08
C ALA A 98 -4.62 -6.16 7.97
N HIS A 99 -4.89 -6.90 9.06
CA HIS A 99 -5.93 -6.54 10.01
C HIS A 99 -5.65 -5.18 10.65
N ASP A 100 -4.42 -4.93 11.06
CA ASP A 100 -4.05 -3.68 11.71
C ASP A 100 -4.12 -2.50 10.75
N PHE A 101 -3.72 -2.68 9.51
CA PHE A 101 -3.90 -1.64 8.48
C PHE A 101 -5.38 -1.34 8.27
N LEU A 102 -6.22 -2.37 8.27
CA LEU A 102 -7.66 -2.18 8.13
C LEU A 102 -8.24 -1.41 9.32
N LEU A 103 -7.82 -1.73 10.53
CA LEU A 103 -8.27 -1.01 11.72
C LEU A 103 -7.89 0.47 11.67
N LEU A 104 -6.67 0.76 11.18
CA LEU A 104 -6.25 2.14 10.98
C LEU A 104 -7.14 2.84 9.95
N ALA A 105 -7.41 2.18 8.84
CA ALA A 105 -8.19 2.76 7.76
C ALA A 105 -9.65 2.99 8.17
N GLN A 106 -10.18 2.12 9.02
CA GLN A 106 -11.53 2.25 9.55
C GLN A 106 -11.61 3.14 10.79
N ARG A 107 -10.49 3.63 11.25
CA ARG A 107 -10.37 4.47 12.45
C ARG A 107 -10.91 3.77 13.71
N GLN A 108 -10.79 2.46 13.76
CA GLN A 108 -11.14 1.66 14.92
C GLN A 108 -9.98 1.53 15.91
N GLN A 109 -8.77 1.80 15.44
CA GLN A 109 -7.57 1.90 16.27
C GLN A 109 -6.77 3.10 15.82
N ASP A 110 -6.18 3.81 16.75
CA ASP A 110 -5.33 4.94 16.42
C ASP A 110 -3.89 4.48 16.18
N PRO A 111 -3.13 5.26 15.40
CA PRO A 111 -1.74 4.90 15.10
C PRO A 111 -0.85 4.80 16.33
N ASP A 112 -1.07 5.65 17.33
CA ASP A 112 -0.27 5.65 18.55
C ASP A 112 -0.43 4.35 19.32
N THR A 113 -1.66 3.90 19.49
CA THR A 113 -1.94 2.64 20.19
C THR A 113 -1.27 1.47 19.51
N LEU A 114 -1.40 1.37 18.18
CA LEU A 114 -0.78 0.29 17.44
C LEU A 114 0.74 0.39 17.50
N PHE A 115 1.28 1.59 17.45
CA PHE A 115 2.72 1.80 17.50
C PHE A 115 3.29 1.37 18.87
N PHE A 116 2.68 1.79 19.96
CA PHE A 116 3.14 1.44 21.29
C PHE A 116 2.98 -0.04 21.59
N ASN A 117 1.98 -0.69 20.99
CA ASN A 117 1.79 -2.13 21.15
C ASN A 117 2.64 -2.94 20.17
N ARG A 118 3.49 -2.29 19.41
CA ARG A 118 4.37 -2.92 18.43
C ARG A 118 3.62 -3.67 17.33
N ARG A 119 2.37 -3.32 17.11
CA ARG A 119 1.57 -3.84 16.02
C ARG A 119 1.80 -3.03 14.75
N LEU A 120 2.11 -1.76 14.89
CA LEU A 120 2.54 -0.88 13.80
C LEU A 120 4.02 -0.58 14.04
N VAL A 121 4.87 -1.05 13.13
CA VAL A 121 6.32 -0.88 13.26
C VAL A 121 6.79 0.05 12.15
N MET A 122 7.57 1.04 12.52
CA MET A 122 8.17 1.96 11.57
C MET A 122 9.69 1.87 11.68
N GLU A 123 10.34 1.56 10.57
CA GLU A 123 11.78 1.41 10.51
C GLU A 123 12.36 2.42 9.54
N GLY A 124 13.50 2.98 9.90
CA GLY A 124 14.20 3.96 9.06
C GLY A 124 14.37 5.27 9.77
N ASP A 125 14.08 6.36 9.07
CA ASP A 125 14.21 7.72 9.61
C ASP A 125 13.17 7.94 10.72
N THR A 126 13.66 8.10 11.94
CA THR A 126 12.80 8.24 13.12
C THR A 126 11.95 9.50 13.06
N GLU A 127 12.52 10.59 12.61
CA GLU A 127 11.80 11.85 12.51
C GLU A 127 10.70 11.75 11.46
N LEU A 128 11.02 11.17 10.33
CA LEU A 128 10.05 10.94 9.27
C LEU A 128 8.93 10.02 9.75
N GLY A 129 9.28 8.95 10.47
CA GLY A 129 8.31 8.04 11.02
C GLY A 129 7.34 8.72 11.98
N LEU A 130 7.87 9.58 12.85
CA LEU A 130 7.04 10.33 13.80
C LEU A 130 6.07 11.26 13.07
N VAL A 131 6.56 11.97 12.06
CA VAL A 131 5.72 12.87 11.27
C VAL A 131 4.63 12.10 10.54
N VAL A 132 4.97 10.96 9.96
CA VAL A 132 3.99 10.12 9.25
C VAL A 132 2.95 9.59 10.23
N LYS A 133 3.38 9.11 11.39
CA LYS A 133 2.46 8.60 12.40
C LYS A 133 1.47 9.69 12.86
N ASN A 134 1.97 10.88 13.13
CA ASN A 134 1.13 11.99 13.56
C ASN A 134 0.18 12.43 12.45
N THR A 135 0.64 12.38 11.20
CA THR A 135 -0.20 12.72 10.05
C THR A 135 -1.32 11.69 9.89
N LEU A 136 -1.00 10.41 10.03
CA LEU A 136 -2.02 9.36 9.97
C LEU A 136 -3.09 9.55 11.03
N ASP A 137 -2.70 9.96 12.22
CA ASP A 137 -3.64 10.21 13.31
C ASP A 137 -4.60 11.35 12.99
N ALA A 138 -4.13 12.34 12.26
CA ALA A 138 -4.92 13.52 11.92
C ALA A 138 -5.76 13.35 10.66
N LEU A 139 -5.53 12.31 9.88
CA LEU A 139 -6.26 12.12 8.62
C LEU A 139 -7.68 11.67 8.84
N ASP A 140 -8.55 12.12 7.94
CA ASP A 140 -9.91 11.64 7.85
C ASP A 140 -9.99 10.68 6.67
N LEU A 141 -10.33 9.42 6.94
CA LEU A 141 -10.34 8.36 5.93
C LEU A 141 -11.78 7.85 5.73
N PRO A 142 -12.63 8.61 5.03
CA PRO A 142 -14.04 8.25 4.92
C PRO A 142 -14.29 7.01 4.05
N VAL A 143 -13.31 6.60 3.28
CA VAL A 143 -13.51 5.63 2.21
C VAL A 143 -13.72 4.20 2.70
N LEU A 144 -13.33 3.90 3.94
CA LEU A 144 -13.31 2.52 4.43
C LEU A 144 -14.27 2.25 5.57
N ASP A 145 -15.32 3.03 5.67
CA ASP A 145 -16.37 2.73 6.63
C ASP A 145 -17.28 1.65 6.05
N LEU A 146 -16.90 0.42 6.27
CA LEU A 146 -17.65 -0.73 5.76
C LEU A 146 -19.02 -0.88 6.42
N GLN A 147 -19.23 -0.24 7.56
CA GLN A 147 -20.52 -0.30 8.24
C GLN A 147 -21.61 0.45 7.49
N GLN A 148 -21.23 1.43 6.70
CA GLN A 148 -22.21 2.15 5.88
C GLN A 148 -22.72 1.33 4.71
N TRP A 149 -22.05 0.23 4.40
CA TRP A 149 -22.43 -0.62 3.28
C TRP A 149 -23.31 -1.79 3.69
N THR A 150 -23.52 -1.97 4.97
CA THR A 150 -24.42 -2.98 5.51
C THR A 150 -25.68 -2.31 6.06
#